data_41ea777f1af62192b03bc56280907f5e
#
_entry.id   41ea777f1af62192b03bc56280907f5e
#
_cell.length_a   1.000
_cell.length_b   1.000
_cell.length_c   1.000
_cell.angle_alpha   90.00
_cell.angle_beta   90.00
_cell.angle_gamma   90.00
#
_symmetry.space_group_name_H-M   'P 1'
#
loop_
_entity.id
_entity.type
_entity.pdbx_description
1 polymer ?
#
loop_
_entity_poly.entity_id
_entity_poly.type
_entity_poly.pdbx_seq_one_letter_code
_entity_poly.pdbx_strand_id
1 'polypeptide(L)'
;MNRTRWSWPVVAVAAGLGFFVFFARVSHCAQAIRQAVWAGQFYPAEAETLTARIEALVAQVRPSAVSGQPAGRLRALVMPHAGYAFSGLTAAHAVPLMQGKRWTKVVILGPDHRVGLRNGAVSDAEGWQTPLGIVAVHPDARRLRETALFRPVAASDRREHAIEVLLPFLQYALTDFRIVPVVMGPGDLAGMTREIGAIVDKDTLLVVSSDLSHGLPPSEARDYDRRTLDLLLALDGPGLLARENSACGRIPLAVLTTLARERHWQPVLVHYSNSGDAPQGSSDWIVGYATVAFFGEDSMNETASSFQLTEAQGQLLVRLARQTIARRLGRATEDVDLAAQAAKDPALQRRSGTFVTLKIDGRLRGCIGSLAAEEPIFEGVQRNALNAAFNDYRFAPLTAEELDQVTIEVSILTPPAPLAYRDADDLVGKLRPGVDGVILRQGARSATFLPQVWEQLPRPEAFLDHLCLKAGLRPEAWRRGEIQVSTYQVVYFEEPSGSHSSS
;
A
#
# COMPACT_ATOMS: atom_id res chain seq x y z
N MET A 1 -58.42 3.05 -70.35
CA MET A 1 -59.21 1.97 -70.97
C MET A 1 -58.61 0.62 -70.50
N ASN A 2 -59.49 -0.22 -69.98
CA ASN A 2 -59.42 -1.68 -69.77
C ASN A 2 -58.39 -2.22 -68.88
N ARG A 3 -58.76 -2.67 -67.64
CA ARG A 3 -59.46 -3.93 -67.26
C ARG A 3 -58.58 -5.16 -67.53
N THR A 4 -58.20 -5.90 -66.56
CA THR A 4 -58.73 -6.99 -65.74
C THR A 4 -57.65 -8.12 -65.81
N ARG A 5 -57.33 -8.97 -64.91
CA ARG A 5 -58.07 -9.82 -64.01
C ARG A 5 -57.12 -10.64 -63.15
N TRP A 6 -57.52 -10.91 -61.99
CA TRP A 6 -57.18 -11.91 -60.98
C TRP A 6 -56.79 -13.30 -61.49
N SER A 7 -55.87 -13.92 -60.78
CA SER A 7 -55.98 -15.33 -60.30
C SER A 7 -54.97 -15.68 -59.24
N TRP A 8 -55.44 -16.11 -58.09
CA TRP A 8 -54.71 -16.89 -57.10
C TRP A 8 -54.71 -18.35 -57.51
N PRO A 9 -53.75 -19.16 -57.20
CA PRO A 9 -54.01 -20.20 -56.17
C PRO A 9 -52.88 -20.60 -55.24
N VAL A 10 -53.34 -21.06 -54.11
CA VAL A 10 -53.01 -22.23 -53.33
C VAL A 10 -51.69 -22.28 -52.54
N VAL A 11 -51.88 -22.31 -51.23
CA VAL A 11 -51.07 -22.64 -50.08
C VAL A 11 -50.36 -24.00 -50.24
N ALA A 12 -49.09 -24.02 -49.93
CA ALA A 12 -48.40 -25.20 -49.43
C ALA A 12 -47.59 -24.82 -48.16
N VAL A 13 -48.07 -25.29 -47.01
CA VAL A 13 -47.39 -25.24 -45.73
C VAL A 13 -46.28 -26.30 -45.76
N ALA A 14 -45.02 -25.83 -45.70
CA ALA A 14 -43.89 -26.69 -45.38
C ALA A 14 -43.29 -26.24 -44.03
N ALA A 15 -43.51 -27.06 -43.00
CA ALA A 15 -42.87 -26.89 -41.69
C ALA A 15 -41.36 -27.20 -41.83
N GLY A 16 -40.55 -26.13 -41.82
CA GLY A 16 -39.09 -26.21 -41.74
C GLY A 16 -38.64 -25.82 -40.35
N LEU A 17 -38.17 -26.83 -39.57
CA LEU A 17 -37.44 -26.60 -38.32
C LEU A 17 -36.16 -25.81 -38.61
N GLY A 18 -36.23 -24.52 -38.40
CA GLY A 18 -35.06 -23.63 -38.47
C GLY A 18 -34.24 -23.75 -37.16
N PHE A 19 -33.14 -24.44 -37.23
CA PHE A 19 -32.08 -24.34 -36.20
C PHE A 19 -31.54 -22.93 -36.21
N PHE A 20 -31.97 -22.11 -35.26
CA PHE A 20 -31.30 -20.83 -34.95
C PHE A 20 -30.01 -21.15 -34.23
N VAL A 21 -28.89 -21.22 -34.95
CA VAL A 21 -27.56 -21.16 -34.39
C VAL A 21 -27.32 -19.73 -33.93
N PHE A 22 -27.47 -19.50 -32.62
CA PHE A 22 -27.00 -18.27 -31.97
C PHE A 22 -25.48 -18.25 -32.05
N PHE A 23 -24.94 -17.61 -33.08
CA PHE A 23 -23.54 -17.15 -33.02
C PHE A 23 -23.48 -16.06 -31.96
N ALA A 24 -23.11 -16.45 -30.71
CA ALA A 24 -22.62 -15.52 -29.75
C ALA A 24 -21.36 -14.87 -30.37
N ARG A 25 -21.52 -13.66 -30.90
CA ARG A 25 -20.38 -12.80 -31.18
C ARG A 25 -19.70 -12.58 -29.85
N VAL A 26 -18.65 -13.34 -29.58
CA VAL A 26 -17.61 -12.94 -28.63
C VAL A 26 -17.00 -11.67 -29.23
N SER A 27 -17.57 -10.53 -28.85
CA SER A 27 -16.89 -9.25 -29.04
C SER A 27 -15.59 -9.36 -28.25
N HIS A 28 -14.52 -9.69 -28.92
CA HIS A 28 -13.19 -9.34 -28.42
C HIS A 28 -13.23 -7.82 -28.32
N CYS A 29 -13.46 -7.32 -27.12
CA CYS A 29 -13.20 -5.93 -26.79
C CYS A 29 -11.72 -5.75 -27.11
N ALA A 30 -11.42 -5.03 -28.21
CA ALA A 30 -10.05 -4.70 -28.53
C ALA A 30 -9.47 -4.01 -27.28
N GLN A 31 -8.41 -4.55 -26.75
CA GLN A 31 -7.74 -4.03 -25.55
C GLN A 31 -7.52 -2.54 -25.76
N ALA A 32 -8.16 -1.71 -24.94
CA ALA A 32 -8.08 -0.27 -25.07
C ALA A 32 -6.66 0.18 -24.71
N ILE A 33 -5.87 0.58 -25.70
CA ILE A 33 -4.51 1.13 -25.50
C ILE A 33 -4.62 2.65 -25.52
N ARG A 34 -4.16 3.29 -24.43
CA ARG A 34 -3.99 4.73 -24.38
C ARG A 34 -2.84 5.15 -25.29
N GLN A 35 -3.15 5.99 -26.28
CA GLN A 35 -2.17 6.47 -27.24
C GLN A 35 -1.23 7.51 -26.62
N ALA A 36 -0.04 7.67 -27.23
CA ALA A 36 0.93 8.71 -26.89
C ALA A 36 0.41 10.08 -27.31
N VAL A 37 -0.21 10.83 -26.40
CA VAL A 37 -0.85 12.11 -26.69
C VAL A 37 0.16 13.25 -26.77
N TRP A 38 1.25 13.15 -26.04
CA TRP A 38 2.23 14.23 -25.83
C TRP A 38 3.57 14.00 -26.57
N ALA A 39 3.65 12.93 -27.36
CA ALA A 39 4.77 12.68 -28.26
C ALA A 39 4.87 13.81 -29.32
N GLY A 40 6.09 14.26 -29.61
CA GLY A 40 6.35 15.40 -30.48
C GLY A 40 6.18 16.77 -29.81
N GLN A 41 5.66 16.84 -28.59
CA GLN A 41 5.50 18.08 -27.82
C GLN A 41 6.40 18.13 -26.57
N PHE A 42 6.31 17.13 -25.71
CA PHE A 42 7.11 17.03 -24.50
C PHE A 42 8.40 16.23 -24.71
N TYR A 43 8.39 15.29 -25.65
CA TYR A 43 9.50 14.42 -26.01
C TYR A 43 9.40 14.03 -27.50
N PRO A 44 10.49 13.57 -28.14
CA PRO A 44 10.48 13.19 -29.56
C PRO A 44 9.43 12.12 -29.89
N ALA A 45 8.75 12.27 -31.02
CA ALA A 45 7.71 11.32 -31.47
C ALA A 45 8.28 10.05 -32.10
N GLU A 46 9.53 10.10 -32.63
CA GLU A 46 10.16 8.98 -33.30
C GLU A 46 11.03 8.19 -32.31
N ALA A 47 10.92 6.86 -32.33
CA ALA A 47 11.59 5.97 -31.37
C ALA A 47 13.11 6.14 -31.32
N GLU A 48 13.75 6.20 -32.48
CA GLU A 48 15.22 6.36 -32.60
C GLU A 48 15.67 7.71 -32.04
N THR A 49 14.97 8.79 -32.40
CA THR A 49 15.24 10.15 -31.90
C THR A 49 15.04 10.25 -30.40
N LEU A 50 14.01 9.61 -29.89
CA LEU A 50 13.69 9.57 -28.45
C LEU A 50 14.77 8.78 -27.68
N THR A 51 15.17 7.61 -28.17
CA THR A 51 16.24 6.81 -27.59
C THR A 51 17.55 7.57 -27.55
N ALA A 52 17.97 8.13 -28.67
CA ALA A 52 19.19 8.94 -28.75
C ALA A 52 19.15 10.15 -27.82
N ARG A 53 17.96 10.78 -27.66
CA ARG A 53 17.78 11.90 -26.72
C ARG A 53 17.96 11.45 -25.27
N ILE A 54 17.38 10.32 -24.89
CA ILE A 54 17.51 9.77 -23.52
C ILE A 54 18.98 9.40 -23.26
N GLU A 55 19.64 8.71 -24.19
CA GLU A 55 21.07 8.36 -24.10
C GLU A 55 21.96 9.58 -23.91
N ALA A 56 21.73 10.62 -24.71
CA ALA A 56 22.47 11.88 -24.60
C ALA A 56 22.26 12.59 -23.25
N LEU A 57 21.07 12.46 -22.65
CA LEU A 57 20.79 13.00 -21.32
C LEU A 57 21.46 12.15 -20.23
N VAL A 58 21.36 10.83 -20.33
CA VAL A 58 21.98 9.90 -19.37
C VAL A 58 23.51 10.00 -19.39
N ALA A 59 24.12 10.19 -20.55
CA ALA A 59 25.56 10.40 -20.67
C ALA A 59 26.09 11.66 -19.96
N GLN A 60 25.23 12.63 -19.67
CA GLN A 60 25.56 13.84 -18.91
C GLN A 60 25.43 13.65 -17.39
N VAL A 61 24.80 12.53 -16.94
CA VAL A 61 24.65 12.24 -15.52
C VAL A 61 25.99 11.90 -14.90
N ARG A 62 26.41 12.67 -13.90
CA ARG A 62 27.68 12.41 -13.20
C ARG A 62 27.49 11.39 -12.08
N PRO A 63 28.34 10.34 -11.99
CA PRO A 63 28.23 9.29 -10.98
C PRO A 63 28.33 9.77 -9.53
N SER A 64 28.90 10.95 -9.29
CA SER A 64 29.20 11.47 -7.94
C SER A 64 27.98 11.94 -7.14
N ALA A 65 26.79 11.96 -7.73
CA ALA A 65 25.58 12.43 -7.05
C ALA A 65 25.07 11.48 -5.95
N VAL A 66 25.68 10.31 -5.77
CA VAL A 66 25.18 9.28 -4.85
C VAL A 66 26.29 8.68 -3.96
N SER A 67 27.34 9.46 -3.66
CA SER A 67 28.28 9.09 -2.59
C SER A 67 27.57 9.29 -1.24
N GLY A 68 27.30 8.17 -0.54
CA GLY A 68 26.56 8.17 0.74
C GLY A 68 25.09 7.77 0.61
N GLN A 69 24.75 6.92 -0.37
CA GLN A 69 23.38 6.33 -0.42
C GLN A 69 23.04 5.67 0.91
N PRO A 70 21.85 5.93 1.44
CA PRO A 70 21.36 5.17 2.57
C PRO A 70 21.39 3.67 2.29
N ALA A 71 21.53 2.86 3.34
CA ALA A 71 21.39 1.42 3.22
C ALA A 71 20.00 1.07 2.67
N GLY A 72 19.92 -0.01 1.89
CA GLY A 72 18.66 -0.53 1.41
C GLY A 72 18.44 -0.38 -0.10
N ARG A 73 17.27 -0.83 -0.53
CA ARG A 73 16.84 -0.83 -1.93
C ARG A 73 16.13 0.48 -2.28
N LEU A 74 16.22 0.91 -3.52
CA LEU A 74 15.39 2.00 -4.04
C LEU A 74 13.91 1.58 -3.98
N ARG A 75 13.08 2.39 -3.33
CA ARG A 75 11.65 2.18 -3.10
C ARG A 75 10.76 3.15 -3.84
N ALA A 76 11.19 4.41 -3.90
CA ALA A 76 10.44 5.40 -4.63
C ALA A 76 11.35 6.44 -5.28
N LEU A 77 10.79 7.13 -6.26
CA LEU A 77 11.39 8.25 -6.98
C LEU A 77 10.39 9.40 -7.07
N VAL A 78 10.88 10.62 -6.95
CA VAL A 78 10.23 11.82 -7.50
C VAL A 78 10.97 12.18 -8.77
N MET A 79 10.23 12.43 -9.85
CA MET A 79 10.76 12.78 -11.15
C MET A 79 9.97 13.93 -11.78
N PRO A 80 10.61 14.91 -12.42
CA PRO A 80 9.93 16.02 -13.08
C PRO A 80 9.34 15.58 -14.43
N HIS A 81 8.25 16.27 -14.86
CA HIS A 81 7.49 15.92 -16.06
C HIS A 81 7.35 17.07 -17.08
N ALA A 82 8.12 18.12 -16.96
CA ALA A 82 8.21 19.10 -18.03
C ALA A 82 8.83 18.52 -19.32
N GLY A 83 8.77 19.24 -20.42
CA GLY A 83 9.39 18.78 -21.68
C GLY A 83 10.87 18.44 -21.53
N TYR A 84 11.34 17.45 -22.24
CA TYR A 84 12.73 16.93 -22.17
C TYR A 84 13.81 17.97 -22.46
N ALA A 85 13.46 19.06 -23.15
CA ALA A 85 14.35 20.19 -23.34
C ALA A 85 14.71 20.92 -22.04
N PHE A 86 13.82 20.87 -21.04
CA PHE A 86 13.93 21.59 -19.77
C PHE A 86 14.25 20.65 -18.59
N SER A 87 13.40 19.67 -18.34
CA SER A 87 13.52 18.79 -17.18
C SER A 87 14.23 17.45 -17.47
N GLY A 88 14.49 17.13 -18.74
CA GLY A 88 14.99 15.81 -19.15
C GLY A 88 16.31 15.41 -18.50
N LEU A 89 17.25 16.34 -18.31
CA LEU A 89 18.50 16.06 -17.61
C LEU A 89 18.26 15.69 -16.14
N THR A 90 17.39 16.40 -15.47
CA THR A 90 17.04 16.10 -14.06
C THR A 90 16.33 14.74 -13.97
N ALA A 91 15.38 14.45 -14.87
CA ALA A 91 14.73 13.13 -14.92
C ALA A 91 15.73 11.99 -15.23
N ALA A 92 16.71 12.23 -16.09
CA ALA A 92 17.75 11.25 -16.45
C ALA A 92 18.60 10.80 -15.26
N HIS A 93 18.74 11.61 -14.20
CA HIS A 93 19.44 11.22 -12.98
C HIS A 93 18.76 10.07 -12.22
N ALA A 94 17.49 9.76 -12.52
CA ALA A 94 16.82 8.57 -11.99
C ALA A 94 17.26 7.27 -12.69
N VAL A 95 17.73 7.34 -13.94
CA VAL A 95 18.02 6.16 -14.78
C VAL A 95 19.08 5.25 -14.17
N PRO A 96 20.28 5.72 -13.75
CA PRO A 96 21.29 4.85 -13.14
C PRO A 96 20.83 4.18 -11.84
N LEU A 97 19.88 4.79 -11.12
CA LEU A 97 19.33 4.22 -9.89
C LEU A 97 18.43 3.01 -10.18
N MET A 98 17.86 2.93 -11.37
CA MET A 98 16.96 1.87 -11.80
C MET A 98 17.66 0.77 -12.61
N GLN A 99 18.68 1.10 -13.39
CA GLN A 99 19.36 0.16 -14.27
C GLN A 99 19.92 -1.06 -13.54
N GLY A 100 19.75 -2.25 -14.14
CA GLY A 100 20.19 -3.52 -13.58
C GLY A 100 19.39 -4.02 -12.37
N LYS A 101 18.36 -3.30 -11.96
CA LYS A 101 17.44 -3.70 -10.89
C LYS A 101 16.11 -4.17 -11.47
N ARG A 102 15.37 -4.95 -10.70
CA ARG A 102 14.11 -5.54 -11.17
C ARG A 102 12.94 -5.09 -10.29
N TRP A 103 11.91 -4.56 -10.94
CA TRP A 103 10.58 -4.35 -10.38
C TRP A 103 9.58 -4.88 -11.41
N THR A 104 8.62 -5.66 -10.96
CA THR A 104 7.54 -6.17 -11.84
C THR A 104 6.40 -5.17 -11.96
N LYS A 105 6.33 -4.21 -11.04
CA LYS A 105 5.28 -3.21 -10.94
C LYS A 105 5.87 -1.82 -10.68
N VAL A 106 5.38 -0.82 -11.42
CA VAL A 106 5.66 0.60 -11.19
C VAL A 106 4.34 1.32 -10.94
N VAL A 107 4.13 1.81 -9.72
CA VAL A 107 2.99 2.67 -9.39
C VAL A 107 3.39 4.10 -9.66
N ILE A 108 2.69 4.79 -10.56
CA ILE A 108 3.02 6.17 -10.95
C ILE A 108 1.90 7.09 -10.49
N LEU A 109 2.23 8.01 -9.58
CA LEU A 109 1.32 9.02 -9.08
C LEU A 109 1.62 10.36 -9.75
N GLY A 110 0.67 10.91 -10.48
CA GLY A 110 0.78 12.23 -11.13
C GLY A 110 -0.28 13.21 -10.61
N PRO A 111 -0.05 14.52 -10.71
CA PRO A 111 -1.04 15.54 -10.42
C PRO A 111 -2.11 15.61 -11.52
N ASP A 112 -3.24 16.20 -11.21
CA ASP A 112 -4.28 16.59 -12.17
C ASP A 112 -4.09 18.04 -12.60
N HIS A 113 -3.69 18.25 -13.86
CA HIS A 113 -3.57 19.58 -14.45
C HIS A 113 -4.78 20.01 -15.29
N ARG A 114 -5.73 19.10 -15.57
CA ARG A 114 -6.66 19.29 -16.70
C ARG A 114 -8.14 19.09 -16.40
N VAL A 115 -8.48 18.38 -15.34
CA VAL A 115 -9.86 17.88 -15.15
C VAL A 115 -10.53 18.43 -13.89
N GLY A 116 -9.79 18.73 -12.85
CA GLY A 116 -10.33 19.14 -11.55
C GLY A 116 -10.88 17.94 -10.78
N LEU A 117 -10.08 16.88 -10.67
CA LEU A 117 -10.46 15.64 -9.99
C LEU A 117 -10.70 15.86 -8.51
N ARG A 118 -11.68 15.12 -7.97
CA ARG A 118 -11.72 14.78 -6.53
C ARG A 118 -11.23 13.36 -6.36
N ASN A 119 -10.31 13.15 -5.41
CA ASN A 119 -9.61 11.89 -5.18
C ASN A 119 -8.74 11.49 -6.39
N GLY A 120 -8.80 10.24 -6.86
CA GLY A 120 -7.94 9.74 -7.91
C GLY A 120 -8.67 9.29 -9.17
N ALA A 121 -7.97 9.39 -10.31
CA ALA A 121 -8.34 8.74 -11.56
C ALA A 121 -7.32 7.64 -11.87
N VAL A 122 -7.82 6.45 -12.20
CA VAL A 122 -7.00 5.30 -12.62
C VAL A 122 -7.50 4.83 -13.99
N SER A 123 -6.60 4.83 -14.97
CA SER A 123 -6.91 4.45 -16.35
C SER A 123 -7.55 3.06 -16.41
N ASP A 124 -8.56 2.90 -17.28
CA ASP A 124 -9.16 1.61 -17.63
C ASP A 124 -8.53 0.97 -18.87
N ALA A 125 -7.54 1.63 -19.47
CA ALA A 125 -6.73 1.08 -20.54
C ALA A 125 -5.90 -0.12 -20.04
N GLU A 126 -5.68 -1.07 -20.92
CA GLU A 126 -4.86 -2.25 -20.65
C GLU A 126 -3.35 -2.01 -20.91
N GLY A 127 -3.02 -0.94 -21.59
CA GLY A 127 -1.66 -0.52 -21.86
C GLY A 127 -1.57 0.95 -22.27
N TRP A 128 -0.40 1.52 -22.13
CA TRP A 128 -0.05 2.88 -22.53
C TRP A 128 1.00 2.84 -23.63
N GLN A 129 0.68 3.44 -24.78
CA GLN A 129 1.58 3.56 -25.93
C GLN A 129 2.58 4.70 -25.70
N THR A 130 3.84 4.44 -26.04
CA THR A 130 4.87 5.46 -26.28
C THR A 130 5.55 5.16 -27.61
N PRO A 131 6.41 6.02 -28.14
CA PRO A 131 7.23 5.67 -29.31
C PRO A 131 8.12 4.44 -29.09
N LEU A 132 8.48 4.12 -27.84
CA LEU A 132 9.30 2.95 -27.50
C LEU A 132 8.50 1.65 -27.33
N GLY A 133 7.18 1.69 -27.53
CA GLY A 133 6.29 0.53 -27.42
C GLY A 133 5.24 0.67 -26.35
N ILE A 134 4.47 -0.40 -26.13
CA ILE A 134 3.37 -0.44 -25.17
C ILE A 134 3.88 -0.89 -23.79
N VAL A 135 3.53 -0.15 -22.77
CA VAL A 135 3.68 -0.57 -21.36
C VAL A 135 2.34 -1.08 -20.85
N ALA A 136 2.27 -2.35 -20.45
CA ALA A 136 1.06 -2.97 -19.96
C ALA A 136 0.64 -2.41 -18.60
N VAL A 137 -0.67 -2.30 -18.35
CA VAL A 137 -1.23 -1.91 -17.05
C VAL A 137 -1.29 -3.13 -16.12
N HIS A 138 -0.91 -2.94 -14.86
CA HIS A 138 -0.93 -3.99 -13.83
C HIS A 138 -2.36 -4.24 -13.33
N PRO A 139 -2.73 -5.48 -12.96
CA PRO A 139 -4.06 -5.80 -12.43
C PRO A 139 -4.48 -4.97 -11.20
N ASP A 140 -3.56 -4.48 -10.38
CA ASP A 140 -3.85 -3.61 -9.25
C ASP A 140 -4.50 -2.27 -9.65
N ALA A 141 -4.37 -1.83 -10.90
CA ALA A 141 -5.12 -0.69 -11.43
C ALA A 141 -6.63 -0.97 -11.38
N ARG A 142 -7.05 -2.20 -11.70
CA ARG A 142 -8.45 -2.63 -11.57
C ARG A 142 -8.88 -2.65 -10.10
N ARG A 143 -8.04 -3.22 -9.22
CA ARG A 143 -8.31 -3.24 -7.77
C ARG A 143 -8.55 -1.84 -7.21
N LEU A 144 -7.74 -0.85 -7.58
CA LEU A 144 -7.96 0.54 -7.17
C LEU A 144 -9.30 1.09 -7.67
N ARG A 145 -9.70 0.79 -8.92
CA ARG A 145 -10.98 1.24 -9.48
C ARG A 145 -12.22 0.64 -8.80
N GLU A 146 -12.05 -0.46 -8.06
CA GLU A 146 -13.12 -1.08 -7.27
C GLU A 146 -13.35 -0.34 -5.94
N THR A 147 -12.44 0.56 -5.54
CA THR A 147 -12.60 1.40 -4.35
C THR A 147 -13.44 2.65 -4.65
N ALA A 148 -14.01 3.28 -3.63
CA ALA A 148 -14.77 4.51 -3.79
C ALA A 148 -13.91 5.74 -4.13
N LEU A 149 -12.58 5.65 -3.94
CA LEU A 149 -11.65 6.78 -4.08
C LEU A 149 -11.05 6.91 -5.47
N PHE A 150 -11.06 5.82 -6.25
CA PHE A 150 -10.46 5.80 -7.58
C PHE A 150 -11.46 5.33 -8.63
N ARG A 151 -11.49 6.02 -9.74
CA ARG A 151 -12.42 5.70 -10.85
C ARG A 151 -11.76 5.98 -12.20
N PRO A 152 -12.20 5.36 -13.29
CA PRO A 152 -11.74 5.73 -14.62
C PRO A 152 -12.31 7.10 -15.01
N VAL A 153 -11.44 7.96 -15.52
CA VAL A 153 -11.82 9.30 -16.03
C VAL A 153 -11.18 9.51 -17.40
N ALA A 154 -11.94 9.23 -18.44
CA ALA A 154 -11.46 9.29 -19.83
C ALA A 154 -10.89 10.66 -20.24
N ALA A 155 -11.34 11.76 -19.63
CA ALA A 155 -10.79 13.09 -19.87
C ALA A 155 -9.39 13.24 -19.30
N SER A 156 -9.09 12.60 -18.14
CA SER A 156 -7.75 12.54 -17.56
C SER A 156 -6.81 11.76 -18.46
N ASP A 157 -7.20 10.56 -18.90
CA ASP A 157 -6.37 9.75 -19.81
C ASP A 157 -6.02 10.48 -21.11
N ARG A 158 -6.95 11.24 -21.68
CA ARG A 158 -6.72 11.95 -22.93
C ARG A 158 -5.92 13.23 -22.81
N ARG A 159 -5.79 13.81 -21.63
CA ARG A 159 -5.25 15.18 -21.48
C ARG A 159 -4.07 15.30 -20.53
N GLU A 160 -3.94 14.40 -19.56
CA GLU A 160 -2.87 14.48 -18.58
C GLU A 160 -1.55 13.98 -19.16
N HIS A 161 -0.49 14.76 -18.95
CA HIS A 161 0.87 14.50 -19.46
C HIS A 161 1.80 13.95 -18.39
N ALA A 162 1.54 14.23 -17.13
CA ALA A 162 2.48 14.01 -16.03
C ALA A 162 3.00 12.56 -15.93
N ILE A 163 2.17 11.57 -16.26
CA ILE A 163 2.56 10.17 -16.23
C ILE A 163 3.24 9.76 -17.55
N GLU A 164 2.65 10.17 -18.69
CA GLU A 164 3.14 9.77 -20.02
C GLU A 164 4.58 10.20 -20.25
N VAL A 165 4.95 11.42 -19.84
CA VAL A 165 6.28 12.00 -20.03
C VAL A 165 7.37 11.17 -19.34
N LEU A 166 7.07 10.48 -18.25
CA LEU A 166 8.02 9.65 -17.51
C LEU A 166 8.23 8.25 -18.14
N LEU A 167 7.24 7.75 -18.89
CA LEU A 167 7.27 6.37 -19.39
C LEU A 167 8.50 6.05 -20.24
N PRO A 168 8.97 6.91 -21.17
CA PRO A 168 10.17 6.57 -21.96
C PRO A 168 11.44 6.40 -21.11
N PHE A 169 11.61 7.17 -20.03
CA PHE A 169 12.74 6.95 -19.10
C PHE A 169 12.62 5.62 -18.35
N LEU A 170 11.42 5.24 -17.96
CA LEU A 170 11.16 3.97 -17.31
C LEU A 170 11.38 2.79 -18.27
N GLN A 171 10.93 2.91 -19.53
CA GLN A 171 11.16 1.89 -20.56
C GLN A 171 12.64 1.74 -20.93
N TYR A 172 13.40 2.82 -20.89
CA TYR A 172 14.85 2.80 -21.13
C TYR A 172 15.62 2.12 -19.98
N ALA A 173 15.14 2.31 -18.74
CA ALA A 173 15.85 1.85 -17.54
C ALA A 173 15.43 0.44 -17.07
N LEU A 174 14.19 0.03 -17.33
CA LEU A 174 13.56 -1.18 -16.79
C LEU A 174 13.13 -2.14 -17.90
N THR A 175 13.12 -3.42 -17.56
CA THR A 175 12.60 -4.50 -18.43
C THR A 175 11.46 -5.21 -17.70
N ASP A 176 10.49 -5.75 -18.47
CA ASP A 176 9.42 -6.63 -17.97
C ASP A 176 8.60 -6.07 -16.80
N PHE A 177 8.26 -4.80 -16.84
CA PHE A 177 7.42 -4.16 -15.81
C PHE A 177 6.04 -3.81 -16.35
N ARG A 178 5.09 -3.65 -15.40
CA ARG A 178 3.73 -3.15 -15.65
C ARG A 178 3.47 -1.91 -14.81
N ILE A 179 2.58 -1.03 -15.25
CA ILE A 179 2.29 0.23 -14.58
C ILE A 179 0.93 0.22 -13.89
N VAL A 180 0.83 0.96 -12.77
CA VAL A 180 -0.43 1.40 -12.18
C VAL A 180 -0.45 2.94 -12.28
N PRO A 181 -1.03 3.50 -13.35
CA PRO A 181 -1.07 4.95 -13.56
C PRO A 181 -2.22 5.58 -12.77
N VAL A 182 -1.89 6.51 -11.88
CA VAL A 182 -2.85 7.18 -10.98
C VAL A 182 -2.68 8.70 -11.08
N VAL A 183 -3.70 9.40 -11.52
CA VAL A 183 -3.76 10.87 -11.50
C VAL A 183 -4.53 11.29 -10.26
N MET A 184 -4.00 12.23 -9.47
CA MET A 184 -4.52 12.58 -8.15
C MET A 184 -4.92 14.04 -8.05
N GLY A 185 -6.13 14.28 -7.59
CA GLY A 185 -6.67 15.58 -7.19
C GLY A 185 -6.91 15.66 -5.67
N PRO A 186 -7.40 16.82 -5.17
CA PRO A 186 -7.74 16.97 -3.76
C PRO A 186 -8.89 16.04 -3.34
N GLY A 187 -8.85 15.56 -2.08
CA GLY A 187 -9.88 14.66 -1.56
C GLY A 187 -9.49 13.99 -0.26
N ASP A 188 -9.91 12.74 -0.07
CA ASP A 188 -9.55 11.92 1.09
C ASP A 188 -8.10 11.41 0.98
N LEU A 189 -7.15 12.26 1.42
CA LEU A 189 -5.73 11.94 1.37
C LEU A 189 -5.39 10.67 2.17
N ALA A 190 -5.97 10.50 3.35
CA ALA A 190 -5.69 9.36 4.21
C ALA A 190 -6.19 8.05 3.56
N GLY A 191 -7.41 8.08 3.02
CA GLY A 191 -7.95 6.96 2.26
C GLY A 191 -7.12 6.64 1.02
N MET A 192 -6.77 7.65 0.21
CA MET A 192 -5.92 7.43 -0.97
C MET A 192 -4.55 6.86 -0.59
N THR A 193 -3.93 7.35 0.48
CA THR A 193 -2.64 6.84 0.98
C THR A 193 -2.75 5.37 1.38
N ARG A 194 -3.81 5.00 2.08
CA ARG A 194 -4.06 3.60 2.48
C ARG A 194 -4.21 2.68 1.27
N GLU A 195 -5.05 3.06 0.28
CA GLU A 195 -5.27 2.23 -0.91
C GLU A 195 -4.01 2.10 -1.77
N ILE A 196 -3.25 3.19 -1.97
CA ILE A 196 -1.95 3.14 -2.66
C ILE A 196 -0.96 2.28 -1.86
N GLY A 197 -0.90 2.47 -0.54
CA GLY A 197 -0.04 1.68 0.34
C GLY A 197 -0.31 0.17 0.25
N ALA A 198 -1.58 -0.22 0.09
CA ALA A 198 -1.99 -1.62 -0.01
C ALA A 198 -1.52 -2.33 -1.29
N ILE A 199 -1.16 -1.59 -2.34
CA ILE A 199 -0.65 -2.14 -3.60
C ILE A 199 0.86 -1.95 -3.79
N VAL A 200 1.54 -1.22 -2.90
CA VAL A 200 3.00 -1.03 -2.94
C VAL A 200 3.67 -2.11 -2.10
N ASP A 201 4.26 -3.09 -2.76
CA ASP A 201 4.96 -4.24 -2.17
C ASP A 201 6.49 -4.18 -2.40
N LYS A 202 7.21 -5.26 -2.09
CA LYS A 202 8.68 -5.36 -2.26
C LYS A 202 9.12 -5.27 -3.72
N ASP A 203 8.29 -5.73 -4.65
CA ASP A 203 8.57 -5.76 -6.10
C ASP A 203 8.02 -4.54 -6.83
N THR A 204 7.56 -3.53 -6.07
CA THR A 204 7.02 -2.27 -6.57
C THR A 204 8.05 -1.15 -6.48
N LEU A 205 8.19 -0.38 -7.56
CA LEU A 205 8.78 0.95 -7.56
C LEU A 205 7.63 1.99 -7.55
N LEU A 206 7.61 2.85 -6.55
CA LEU A 206 6.69 3.98 -6.50
C LEU A 206 7.33 5.20 -7.16
N VAL A 207 6.70 5.77 -8.18
CA VAL A 207 7.18 6.97 -8.88
C VAL A 207 6.17 8.09 -8.70
N VAL A 208 6.60 9.22 -8.17
CA VAL A 208 5.81 10.44 -8.10
C VAL A 208 6.29 11.42 -9.16
N SER A 209 5.38 11.80 -10.02
CA SER A 209 5.58 12.76 -11.08
C SER A 209 5.29 14.16 -10.58
N SER A 210 6.30 15.03 -10.48
CA SER A 210 6.11 16.39 -10.00
C SER A 210 7.24 17.31 -10.43
N ASP A 211 6.87 18.47 -10.98
CA ASP A 211 7.72 19.64 -10.99
C ASP A 211 7.59 20.39 -9.67
N LEU A 212 8.52 21.30 -9.34
CA LEU A 212 8.52 22.16 -8.15
C LEU A 212 7.74 23.46 -8.42
N SER A 213 8.26 24.61 -7.96
CA SER A 213 7.60 25.89 -8.13
C SER A 213 7.44 26.30 -9.59
N HIS A 214 6.42 27.10 -9.87
CA HIS A 214 6.12 27.62 -11.20
C HIS A 214 6.00 29.15 -11.16
N GLY A 215 6.55 29.82 -12.18
CA GLY A 215 6.30 31.24 -12.42
C GLY A 215 6.98 32.20 -11.43
N LEU A 216 8.03 31.76 -10.73
CA LEU A 216 8.81 32.60 -9.85
C LEU A 216 9.98 33.27 -10.58
N PRO A 217 10.38 34.49 -10.18
CA PRO A 217 11.62 35.10 -10.65
C PRO A 217 12.84 34.21 -10.31
N PRO A 218 13.91 34.21 -11.12
CA PRO A 218 15.11 33.40 -10.88
C PRO A 218 15.75 33.62 -9.49
N SER A 219 15.69 34.83 -8.98
CA SER A 219 16.21 35.17 -7.64
C SER A 219 15.45 34.50 -6.50
N GLU A 220 14.17 34.20 -6.70
CA GLU A 220 13.29 33.63 -5.66
C GLU A 220 13.10 32.10 -5.84
N ALA A 221 13.10 31.60 -7.09
CA ALA A 221 12.78 30.23 -7.42
C ALA A 221 13.65 29.22 -6.67
N ARG A 222 14.99 29.42 -6.65
CA ARG A 222 15.93 28.50 -6.01
C ARG A 222 15.72 28.42 -4.49
N ASP A 223 15.45 29.53 -3.83
CA ASP A 223 15.22 29.55 -2.38
C ASP A 223 13.84 29.00 -2.05
N TYR A 224 12.86 29.21 -2.92
CA TYR A 224 11.54 28.66 -2.78
C TYR A 224 11.55 27.14 -2.91
N ASP A 225 12.20 26.63 -3.94
CA ASP A 225 12.35 25.19 -4.21
C ASP A 225 13.16 24.49 -3.13
N ARG A 226 14.23 25.13 -2.61
CA ARG A 226 15.00 24.58 -1.50
C ARG A 226 14.12 24.29 -0.29
N ARG A 227 13.27 25.24 0.11
CA ARG A 227 12.33 25.04 1.23
C ARG A 227 11.32 23.93 0.95
N THR A 228 10.89 23.78 -0.30
CA THR A 228 10.02 22.65 -0.70
C THR A 228 10.78 21.33 -0.59
N LEU A 229 12.03 21.28 -1.04
CA LEU A 229 12.89 20.11 -0.92
C LEU A 229 13.19 19.77 0.55
N ASP A 230 13.43 20.78 1.40
CA ASP A 230 13.62 20.57 2.85
C ASP A 230 12.40 19.87 3.48
N LEU A 231 11.18 20.29 3.14
CA LEU A 231 9.95 19.64 3.59
C LEU A 231 9.83 18.19 3.05
N LEU A 232 10.18 17.99 1.77
CA LEU A 232 10.14 16.66 1.16
C LEU A 232 11.16 15.71 1.81
N LEU A 233 12.38 16.18 2.05
CA LEU A 233 13.45 15.42 2.70
C LEU A 233 13.16 15.17 4.19
N ALA A 234 12.43 16.06 4.85
CA ALA A 234 11.92 15.86 6.21
C ALA A 234 10.67 14.97 6.28
N LEU A 235 10.15 14.50 5.13
CA LEU A 235 8.89 13.77 5.01
C LEU A 235 7.68 14.53 5.57
N ASP A 236 7.67 15.85 5.47
CA ASP A 236 6.60 16.73 5.96
C ASP A 236 5.51 16.93 4.89
N GLY A 237 4.64 15.95 4.74
CA GLY A 237 3.49 16.01 3.82
C GLY A 237 2.52 17.17 4.13
N PRO A 238 2.12 17.39 5.39
CA PRO A 238 1.31 18.55 5.76
C PRO A 238 1.96 19.90 5.38
N GLY A 239 3.25 20.07 5.61
CA GLY A 239 3.99 21.27 5.21
C GLY A 239 4.00 21.48 3.71
N LEU A 240 4.16 20.42 2.91
CA LEU A 240 4.06 20.49 1.44
C LEU A 240 2.67 20.93 0.97
N LEU A 241 1.61 20.44 1.59
CA LEU A 241 0.22 20.79 1.24
C LEU A 241 -0.13 22.23 1.65
N ALA A 242 0.35 22.70 2.79
CA ALA A 242 0.10 24.03 3.29
C ALA A 242 0.82 25.13 2.48
N ARG A 243 1.86 24.76 1.74
CA ARG A 243 2.66 25.70 0.96
C ARG A 243 2.12 25.78 -0.48
N GLU A 244 1.48 26.91 -0.80
CA GLU A 244 1.02 27.17 -2.18
C GLU A 244 2.20 27.20 -3.15
N ASN A 245 1.97 26.73 -4.38
CA ASN A 245 2.99 26.69 -5.44
C ASN A 245 4.27 25.90 -5.09
N SER A 246 4.24 25.05 -4.05
CA SER A 246 5.43 24.25 -3.69
C SER A 246 5.81 23.24 -4.77
N ALA A 247 4.81 22.61 -5.36
CA ALA A 247 4.95 21.64 -6.44
C ALA A 247 3.59 21.41 -7.11
N CYS A 248 3.56 21.10 -8.40
CA CYS A 248 2.32 20.67 -9.05
C CYS A 248 1.78 19.35 -8.47
N GLY A 249 2.68 18.45 -8.07
CA GLY A 249 2.38 17.15 -7.47
C GLY A 249 2.22 17.17 -5.94
N ARG A 250 1.76 18.25 -5.30
CA ARG A 250 1.63 18.35 -3.83
C ARG A 250 0.88 17.16 -3.21
N ILE A 251 -0.21 16.72 -3.83
CA ILE A 251 -1.02 15.60 -3.33
C ILE A 251 -0.29 14.27 -3.47
N PRO A 252 0.23 13.89 -4.66
CA PRO A 252 1.10 12.72 -4.79
C PRO A 252 2.30 12.72 -3.84
N LEU A 253 2.96 13.87 -3.66
CA LEU A 253 4.09 14.01 -2.74
C LEU A 253 3.69 13.81 -1.27
N ALA A 254 2.51 14.29 -0.86
CA ALA A 254 2.00 14.06 0.49
C ALA A 254 1.69 12.58 0.74
N VAL A 255 1.16 11.86 -0.26
CA VAL A 255 0.99 10.39 -0.19
C VAL A 255 2.35 9.71 -0.06
N LEU A 256 3.31 10.05 -0.91
CA LEU A 256 4.67 9.48 -0.85
C LEU A 256 5.34 9.72 0.50
N THR A 257 5.32 10.96 1.02
CA THR A 257 5.97 11.28 2.30
C THR A 257 5.32 10.55 3.48
N THR A 258 4.00 10.35 3.45
CA THR A 258 3.29 9.56 4.46
C THR A 258 3.74 8.11 4.40
N LEU A 259 3.72 7.47 3.22
CA LEU A 259 4.18 6.10 3.04
C LEU A 259 5.67 5.92 3.39
N ALA A 260 6.51 6.89 2.99
CA ALA A 260 7.93 6.86 3.31
C ALA A 260 8.20 6.93 4.81
N ARG A 261 7.44 7.74 5.55
CA ARG A 261 7.51 7.82 7.01
C ARG A 261 7.07 6.53 7.67
N GLU A 262 5.93 5.98 7.26
CA GLU A 262 5.38 4.71 7.78
C GLU A 262 6.33 3.53 7.52
N ARG A 263 7.04 3.56 6.39
CA ARG A 263 7.94 2.48 5.95
C ARG A 263 9.41 2.76 6.21
N HIS A 264 9.73 3.85 6.93
CA HIS A 264 11.09 4.26 7.25
C HIS A 264 12.01 4.43 6.03
N TRP A 265 11.46 4.86 4.90
CA TRP A 265 12.25 5.17 3.72
C TRP A 265 13.01 6.47 3.92
N GLN A 266 14.28 6.48 3.51
CA GLN A 266 15.16 7.62 3.63
C GLN A 266 15.25 8.36 2.29
N PRO A 267 14.81 9.62 2.22
CA PRO A 267 14.89 10.42 1.00
C PRO A 267 16.29 10.97 0.80
N VAL A 268 16.71 11.05 -0.47
CA VAL A 268 17.97 11.66 -0.91
C VAL A 268 17.70 12.52 -2.12
N LEU A 269 18.11 13.78 -2.08
CA LEU A 269 18.12 14.65 -3.26
C LEU A 269 19.23 14.17 -4.22
N VAL A 270 18.82 13.72 -5.40
CA VAL A 270 19.74 13.21 -6.43
C VAL A 270 20.19 14.35 -7.36
N HIS A 271 19.25 15.18 -7.82
CA HIS A 271 19.53 16.31 -8.68
C HIS A 271 18.45 17.38 -8.54
N TYR A 272 18.88 18.63 -8.69
CA TYR A 272 18.01 19.82 -8.80
C TYR A 272 18.49 20.68 -9.96
N SER A 273 17.55 21.17 -10.76
CA SER A 273 17.76 22.23 -11.74
C SER A 273 16.46 23.06 -11.87
N ASN A 274 16.48 24.03 -12.74
CA ASN A 274 15.27 24.78 -13.11
C ASN A 274 15.28 25.12 -14.61
N SER A 275 14.15 25.62 -15.11
CA SER A 275 13.99 25.94 -16.54
C SER A 275 14.98 26.99 -17.05
N GLY A 276 15.50 27.87 -16.19
CA GLY A 276 16.52 28.84 -16.55
C GLY A 276 17.91 28.23 -16.77
N ASP A 277 18.14 27.00 -16.31
CA ASP A 277 19.40 26.28 -16.56
C ASP A 277 19.40 25.61 -17.95
N ALA A 278 18.26 25.57 -18.65
CA ALA A 278 18.16 25.01 -20.00
C ALA A 278 18.57 26.04 -21.07
N PRO A 279 19.17 25.61 -22.20
CA PRO A 279 19.59 26.52 -23.27
C PRO A 279 18.44 27.38 -23.86
N GLN A 280 17.20 26.87 -23.79
CA GLN A 280 16.00 27.56 -24.26
C GLN A 280 15.19 28.20 -23.10
N GLY A 281 15.79 28.25 -21.91
CA GLY A 281 15.13 28.71 -20.70
C GLY A 281 14.79 30.21 -20.73
N SER A 282 13.67 30.58 -20.13
CA SER A 282 13.30 31.96 -19.89
C SER A 282 14.12 32.54 -18.74
N SER A 283 14.49 33.81 -18.85
CA SER A 283 15.09 34.55 -17.74
C SER A 283 14.05 35.18 -16.80
N ASP A 284 12.79 35.21 -17.18
CA ASP A 284 11.78 36.05 -16.53
C ASP A 284 10.98 35.29 -15.48
N TRP A 285 10.75 33.98 -15.70
CA TRP A 285 10.06 33.10 -14.76
C TRP A 285 10.52 31.68 -14.88
N ILE A 286 10.58 31.00 -13.76
CA ILE A 286 11.24 29.71 -13.61
C ILE A 286 10.25 28.63 -13.20
N VAL A 287 10.52 27.40 -13.66
CA VAL A 287 9.93 26.16 -13.14
C VAL A 287 11.06 25.33 -12.54
N GLY A 288 10.90 24.91 -11.29
CA GLY A 288 11.87 24.07 -10.60
C GLY A 288 11.71 22.58 -10.91
N TYR A 289 12.80 21.83 -10.94
CA TYR A 289 12.84 20.39 -11.21
C TYR A 289 13.72 19.68 -10.20
N ALA A 290 13.25 18.52 -9.70
CA ALA A 290 14.08 17.69 -8.83
C ALA A 290 13.90 16.21 -9.12
N THR A 291 14.99 15.45 -8.95
CA THR A 291 14.94 13.99 -8.78
C THR A 291 15.30 13.70 -7.33
N VAL A 292 14.37 13.05 -6.61
CA VAL A 292 14.57 12.60 -5.23
C VAL A 292 14.36 11.09 -5.17
N ALA A 293 15.31 10.37 -4.59
CA ALA A 293 15.25 8.93 -4.42
C ALA A 293 14.96 8.57 -2.97
N PHE A 294 14.17 7.54 -2.76
CA PHE A 294 13.82 7.03 -1.43
C PHE A 294 14.36 5.62 -1.30
N PHE A 295 15.22 5.42 -0.31
CA PHE A 295 15.82 4.13 -0.02
C PHE A 295 15.24 3.56 1.25
N GLY A 296 15.02 2.27 1.28
CA GLY A 296 14.60 1.55 2.46
C GLY A 296 15.08 0.12 2.33
N GLU A 297 15.43 -0.47 3.43
CA GLU A 297 15.67 -1.90 3.44
C GLU A 297 14.38 -2.59 2.96
N ASP A 298 14.50 -3.79 2.42
CA ASP A 298 13.41 -4.75 2.44
C ASP A 298 13.17 -5.05 3.93
N SER A 299 12.98 -3.93 4.69
CA SER A 299 12.64 -4.06 6.08
C SER A 299 11.45 -4.97 6.05
N MET A 300 11.63 -6.08 6.59
CA MET A 300 10.75 -7.12 7.01
C MET A 300 9.48 -6.58 7.70
N ASN A 301 8.85 -5.58 7.08
CA ASN A 301 7.43 -5.35 7.18
C ASN A 301 6.67 -6.29 6.20
N GLU A 302 7.39 -7.23 5.56
CA GLU A 302 6.75 -8.46 5.06
C GLU A 302 5.98 -9.16 6.17
N THR A 303 6.40 -8.99 7.42
CA THR A 303 5.67 -9.54 8.55
C THR A 303 4.37 -8.83 8.89
N ALA A 304 4.21 -7.52 8.65
CA ALA A 304 2.93 -6.87 8.94
C ALA A 304 1.97 -6.87 7.74
N SER A 305 2.46 -6.72 6.49
CA SER A 305 1.60 -6.73 5.30
C SER A 305 1.35 -8.14 4.74
N SER A 306 2.29 -9.07 4.87
CA SER A 306 2.07 -10.50 4.58
C SER A 306 1.34 -11.22 5.69
N PHE A 307 1.19 -10.58 6.85
CA PHE A 307 0.49 -11.13 8.01
C PHE A 307 -0.99 -10.70 8.08
N GLN A 308 -1.49 -9.96 7.08
CA GLN A 308 -2.92 -9.66 7.02
C GLN A 308 -3.69 -10.94 6.65
N LEU A 309 -4.44 -11.42 7.62
CA LEU A 309 -5.51 -12.37 7.36
C LEU A 309 -6.71 -11.61 6.79
N THR A 310 -7.37 -12.20 5.81
CA THR A 310 -8.65 -11.69 5.31
C THR A 310 -9.74 -11.87 6.38
N GLU A 311 -10.81 -11.10 6.30
CA GLU A 311 -11.96 -11.27 7.19
C GLU A 311 -12.49 -12.72 7.15
N ALA A 312 -12.56 -13.34 5.98
CA ALA A 312 -12.98 -14.74 5.83
C ALA A 312 -12.06 -15.73 6.58
N GLN A 313 -10.75 -15.51 6.56
CA GLN A 313 -9.78 -16.31 7.30
C GLN A 313 -9.91 -16.10 8.80
N GLY A 314 -10.12 -14.85 9.22
CA GLY A 314 -10.38 -14.51 10.62
C GLY A 314 -11.65 -15.16 11.15
N GLN A 315 -12.74 -15.07 10.42
CA GLN A 315 -14.00 -15.71 10.79
C GLN A 315 -13.91 -17.25 10.80
N LEU A 316 -13.08 -17.84 9.92
CA LEU A 316 -12.79 -19.28 9.98
C LEU A 316 -12.10 -19.64 11.30
N LEU A 317 -11.13 -18.84 11.77
CA LEU A 317 -10.44 -19.07 13.05
C LEU A 317 -11.38 -18.92 14.26
N VAL A 318 -12.27 -17.94 14.24
CA VAL A 318 -13.28 -17.72 15.29
C VAL A 318 -14.23 -18.93 15.37
N ARG A 319 -14.75 -19.39 14.24
CA ARG A 319 -15.58 -20.61 14.16
C ARG A 319 -14.83 -21.85 14.60
N LEU A 320 -13.55 -21.98 14.24
CA LEU A 320 -12.68 -23.09 14.66
C LEU A 320 -12.50 -23.10 16.19
N ALA A 321 -12.29 -21.95 16.81
CA ALA A 321 -12.20 -21.81 18.26
C ALA A 321 -13.50 -22.30 18.94
N ARG A 322 -14.67 -21.84 18.46
CA ARG A 322 -15.98 -22.26 18.97
C ARG A 322 -16.21 -23.76 18.79
N GLN A 323 -15.96 -24.30 17.61
CA GLN A 323 -16.11 -25.74 17.34
C GLN A 323 -15.21 -26.57 18.28
N THR A 324 -13.98 -26.10 18.53
CA THR A 324 -13.04 -26.79 19.41
C THR A 324 -13.54 -26.86 20.86
N ILE A 325 -14.08 -25.74 21.39
CA ILE A 325 -14.70 -25.69 22.73
C ILE A 325 -15.96 -26.57 22.79
N ALA A 326 -16.85 -26.46 21.79
CA ALA A 326 -18.09 -27.21 21.74
C ALA A 326 -17.84 -28.73 21.72
N ARG A 327 -16.89 -29.21 20.93
CA ARG A 327 -16.49 -30.63 20.91
C ARG A 327 -15.98 -31.12 22.28
N ARG A 328 -15.22 -30.29 22.98
CA ARG A 328 -14.69 -30.60 24.33
C ARG A 328 -15.81 -30.70 25.37
N LEU A 329 -16.90 -29.94 25.18
CA LEU A 329 -18.11 -29.95 26.01
C LEU A 329 -19.11 -31.05 25.60
N GLY A 330 -18.81 -31.85 24.58
CA GLY A 330 -19.70 -32.92 24.07
C GLY A 330 -20.93 -32.39 23.33
N ARG A 331 -20.91 -31.11 22.87
CA ARG A 331 -22.00 -30.51 22.09
C ARG A 331 -21.88 -30.89 20.61
N ALA A 332 -23.02 -31.04 19.96
CA ALA A 332 -23.08 -31.21 18.50
C ALA A 332 -22.46 -30.02 17.80
N THR A 333 -21.66 -30.25 16.77
CA THR A 333 -21.04 -29.23 15.92
C THR A 333 -21.45 -29.44 14.48
N GLU A 334 -21.25 -28.44 13.65
CA GLU A 334 -21.39 -28.60 12.19
C GLU A 334 -20.55 -29.80 11.70
N ASP A 335 -21.05 -30.54 10.70
CA ASP A 335 -20.35 -31.72 10.11
C ASP A 335 -19.07 -31.33 9.34
N VAL A 336 -18.77 -30.03 9.25
CA VAL A 336 -17.59 -29.52 8.56
C VAL A 336 -16.37 -29.58 9.48
N ASP A 337 -15.30 -30.19 9.00
CA ASP A 337 -14.00 -30.17 9.68
C ASP A 337 -13.26 -28.85 9.39
N LEU A 338 -13.52 -27.86 10.26
CA LEU A 338 -12.90 -26.53 10.16
C LEU A 338 -11.38 -26.59 10.36
N ALA A 339 -10.87 -27.56 11.12
CA ALA A 339 -9.43 -27.74 11.31
C ALA A 339 -8.77 -28.21 10.00
N ALA A 340 -9.38 -29.19 9.31
CA ALA A 340 -8.89 -29.62 8.00
C ALA A 340 -9.01 -28.53 6.93
N GLN A 341 -10.02 -27.67 7.02
CA GLN A 341 -10.15 -26.51 6.14
C GLN A 341 -9.05 -25.49 6.42
N ALA A 342 -8.82 -25.12 7.67
CA ALA A 342 -7.78 -24.17 8.08
C ALA A 342 -6.37 -24.70 7.75
N ALA A 343 -6.13 -25.98 7.91
CA ALA A 343 -4.87 -26.64 7.58
C ALA A 343 -4.53 -26.62 6.08
N LYS A 344 -5.47 -26.35 5.19
CA LYS A 344 -5.23 -26.21 3.74
C LYS A 344 -4.92 -24.76 3.33
N ASP A 345 -5.17 -23.80 4.21
CA ASP A 345 -4.90 -22.39 3.93
C ASP A 345 -3.45 -22.04 4.29
N PRO A 346 -2.60 -21.64 3.30
CA PRO A 346 -1.21 -21.30 3.55
C PRO A 346 -1.02 -20.14 4.53
N ALA A 347 -1.98 -19.20 4.61
CA ALA A 347 -1.92 -18.08 5.53
C ALA A 347 -2.13 -18.52 6.98
N LEU A 348 -2.97 -19.53 7.21
CA LEU A 348 -3.27 -20.08 8.54
C LEU A 348 -2.25 -21.14 9.00
N GLN A 349 -1.43 -21.65 8.08
CA GLN A 349 -0.29 -22.52 8.38
C GLN A 349 0.95 -21.74 8.86
N ARG A 350 0.96 -20.43 8.69
CA ARG A 350 2.06 -19.60 9.20
C ARG A 350 2.14 -19.70 10.73
N ARG A 351 3.34 -19.62 11.25
CA ARG A 351 3.57 -19.62 12.70
C ARG A 351 3.42 -18.22 13.26
N SER A 352 2.64 -18.06 14.33
CA SER A 352 2.46 -16.78 15.01
C SER A 352 1.97 -16.94 16.44
N GLY A 353 2.18 -15.89 17.24
CA GLY A 353 1.51 -15.76 18.52
C GLY A 353 0.00 -15.61 18.33
N THR A 354 -0.78 -16.29 19.15
CA THR A 354 -2.24 -16.27 19.10
C THR A 354 -2.82 -16.14 20.49
N PHE A 355 -3.96 -15.43 20.60
CA PHE A 355 -4.74 -15.36 21.84
C PHE A 355 -6.20 -15.66 21.51
N VAL A 356 -6.90 -16.29 22.47
CA VAL A 356 -8.35 -16.47 22.40
C VAL A 356 -8.95 -15.83 23.66
N THR A 357 -9.89 -14.93 23.44
CA THR A 357 -10.63 -14.24 24.52
C THR A 357 -12.09 -14.64 24.46
N LEU A 358 -12.63 -15.00 25.60
CA LEU A 358 -14.03 -15.32 25.83
C LEU A 358 -14.68 -14.20 26.63
N LYS A 359 -15.83 -13.70 26.17
CA LYS A 359 -16.59 -12.63 26.81
C LYS A 359 -18.04 -13.07 27.02
N ILE A 360 -18.66 -12.73 28.12
CA ILE A 360 -20.11 -12.84 28.38
C ILE A 360 -20.61 -11.43 28.71
N ASP A 361 -21.59 -10.93 27.97
CA ASP A 361 -22.13 -9.56 28.11
C ASP A 361 -21.01 -8.49 28.05
N GLY A 362 -20.02 -8.69 27.17
CA GLY A 362 -18.86 -7.81 27.02
C GLY A 362 -17.82 -7.90 28.14
N ARG A 363 -18.07 -8.72 29.18
CA ARG A 363 -17.13 -8.93 30.30
C ARG A 363 -16.22 -10.12 30.05
N LEU A 364 -14.97 -9.98 30.45
CA LEU A 364 -13.97 -11.05 30.31
C LEU A 364 -14.44 -12.31 31.06
N ARG A 365 -14.47 -13.46 30.37
CA ARG A 365 -14.78 -14.79 30.92
C ARG A 365 -13.60 -15.75 30.86
N GLY A 366 -12.63 -15.48 29.99
CA GLY A 366 -11.37 -16.23 29.86
C GLY A 366 -10.50 -15.62 28.76
N CYS A 367 -9.18 -15.64 28.94
CA CYS A 367 -8.23 -15.14 27.93
C CYS A 367 -6.87 -15.81 28.12
N ILE A 368 -6.49 -16.64 27.17
CA ILE A 368 -5.17 -17.30 27.16
C ILE A 368 -4.58 -17.22 25.75
N GLY A 369 -3.26 -17.09 25.70
CA GLY A 369 -2.51 -17.09 24.43
C GLY A 369 -1.03 -17.30 24.62
N SER A 370 -0.32 -17.35 23.50
CA SER A 370 1.13 -17.42 23.43
C SER A 370 1.66 -16.30 22.54
N LEU A 371 2.76 -15.68 22.97
CA LEU A 371 3.52 -14.72 22.17
C LEU A 371 4.48 -15.41 21.21
N ALA A 372 4.86 -16.65 21.52
CA ALA A 372 5.83 -17.42 20.75
C ALA A 372 5.15 -17.96 19.47
N ALA A 373 5.82 -17.76 18.34
CA ALA A 373 5.41 -18.27 17.03
C ALA A 373 5.91 -19.72 16.83
N GLU A 374 5.54 -20.63 17.75
CA GLU A 374 6.06 -22.01 17.77
C GLU A 374 5.23 -22.98 16.95
N GLU A 375 3.99 -22.64 16.65
CA GLU A 375 3.03 -23.52 15.96
C GLU A 375 2.22 -22.76 14.90
N PRO A 376 1.58 -23.45 13.95
CA PRO A 376 0.64 -22.86 13.01
C PRO A 376 -0.48 -22.08 13.71
N ILE A 377 -0.93 -20.98 13.09
CA ILE A 377 -2.00 -20.13 13.64
C ILE A 377 -3.23 -20.95 14.02
N PHE A 378 -3.71 -21.84 13.13
CA PHE A 378 -4.92 -22.62 13.39
C PHE A 378 -4.77 -23.60 14.56
N GLU A 379 -3.58 -24.18 14.76
CA GLU A 379 -3.29 -25.04 15.92
C GLU A 379 -3.22 -24.24 17.21
N GLY A 380 -2.53 -23.10 17.17
CA GLY A 380 -2.46 -22.18 18.31
C GLY A 380 -3.83 -21.67 18.76
N VAL A 381 -4.72 -21.37 17.82
CA VAL A 381 -6.09 -20.96 18.11
C VAL A 381 -6.88 -22.10 18.78
N GLN A 382 -6.78 -23.35 18.30
CA GLN A 382 -7.45 -24.50 18.92
C GLN A 382 -6.95 -24.72 20.36
N ARG A 383 -5.63 -24.74 20.56
CA ARG A 383 -5.03 -24.92 21.88
C ARG A 383 -5.45 -23.80 22.82
N ASN A 384 -5.36 -22.54 22.40
CA ASN A 384 -5.68 -21.39 23.24
C ASN A 384 -7.17 -21.24 23.49
N ALA A 385 -8.04 -21.72 22.59
CA ALA A 385 -9.48 -21.81 22.83
C ALA A 385 -9.80 -22.75 24.00
N LEU A 386 -9.17 -23.92 24.04
CA LEU A 386 -9.32 -24.85 25.16
C LEU A 386 -8.73 -24.29 26.46
N ASN A 387 -7.57 -23.64 26.39
CA ASN A 387 -6.94 -23.06 27.54
C ASN A 387 -7.76 -21.87 28.11
N ALA A 388 -8.32 -21.00 27.26
CA ALA A 388 -9.17 -19.90 27.69
C ALA A 388 -10.47 -20.39 28.33
N ALA A 389 -11.04 -21.49 27.84
CA ALA A 389 -12.29 -22.05 28.33
C ALA A 389 -12.13 -22.87 29.62
N PHE A 390 -11.00 -23.60 29.76
CA PHE A 390 -10.90 -24.62 30.83
C PHE A 390 -9.68 -24.48 31.75
N ASN A 391 -8.66 -23.71 31.35
CA ASN A 391 -7.38 -23.64 32.06
C ASN A 391 -6.98 -22.22 32.48
N ASP A 392 -7.86 -21.24 32.32
CA ASP A 392 -7.65 -19.90 32.84
C ASP A 392 -7.95 -19.89 34.36
N TYR A 393 -6.89 -19.86 35.17
CA TYR A 393 -7.00 -19.99 36.63
C TYR A 393 -7.84 -18.87 37.31
N ARG A 394 -8.14 -17.79 36.58
CA ARG A 394 -8.99 -16.68 37.09
C ARG A 394 -10.47 -17.04 37.11
N PHE A 395 -10.88 -18.09 36.40
CA PHE A 395 -12.27 -18.48 36.19
C PHE A 395 -12.45 -19.99 36.38
N ALA A 396 -13.66 -20.39 36.74
CA ALA A 396 -14.05 -21.79 36.70
C ALA A 396 -14.08 -22.30 35.24
N PRO A 397 -13.90 -23.61 34.98
CA PRO A 397 -14.06 -24.18 33.65
C PRO A 397 -15.42 -23.83 33.03
N LEU A 398 -15.41 -23.50 31.74
CA LEU A 398 -16.63 -23.11 31.00
C LEU A 398 -17.62 -24.28 30.96
N THR A 399 -18.90 -23.97 31.17
CA THR A 399 -19.97 -24.97 31.07
C THR A 399 -20.63 -24.97 29.68
N ALA A 400 -21.44 -26.01 29.41
CA ALA A 400 -22.14 -26.12 28.13
C ALA A 400 -23.21 -25.01 27.96
N GLU A 401 -23.84 -24.58 29.07
CA GLU A 401 -24.86 -23.53 29.08
C GLU A 401 -24.21 -22.14 28.84
N GLU A 402 -23.02 -21.92 29.38
CA GLU A 402 -22.31 -20.67 29.19
C GLU A 402 -21.83 -20.49 27.74
N LEU A 403 -21.53 -21.58 27.01
CA LEU A 403 -21.03 -21.49 25.64
C LEU A 403 -21.97 -20.71 24.72
N ASP A 404 -23.29 -20.80 24.92
CA ASP A 404 -24.27 -20.08 24.11
C ASP A 404 -24.29 -18.56 24.39
N GLN A 405 -23.74 -18.15 25.53
CA GLN A 405 -23.66 -16.74 25.94
C GLN A 405 -22.29 -16.11 25.65
N VAL A 406 -21.31 -16.95 25.31
CA VAL A 406 -19.93 -16.50 25.07
C VAL A 406 -19.79 -15.90 23.67
N THR A 407 -19.20 -14.72 23.59
CA THR A 407 -18.63 -14.16 22.37
C THR A 407 -17.13 -14.49 22.34
N ILE A 408 -16.66 -15.03 21.21
CA ILE A 408 -15.27 -15.43 21.02
C ILE A 408 -14.53 -14.38 20.17
N GLU A 409 -13.40 -13.93 20.67
CA GLU A 409 -12.43 -13.09 19.94
C GLU A 409 -11.11 -13.86 19.75
N VAL A 410 -10.59 -13.86 18.55
CA VAL A 410 -9.28 -14.43 18.20
C VAL A 410 -8.34 -13.30 17.81
N SER A 411 -7.22 -13.21 18.51
CA SER A 411 -6.15 -12.22 18.25
C SER A 411 -4.92 -12.92 17.69
N ILE A 412 -4.39 -12.40 16.58
CA ILE A 412 -3.18 -12.89 15.93
C ILE A 412 -2.11 -11.80 16.00
N LEU A 413 -0.93 -12.15 16.46
CA LEU A 413 0.18 -11.22 16.63
C LEU A 413 1.02 -11.16 15.36
N THR A 414 1.41 -9.96 14.94
CA THR A 414 2.47 -9.84 13.94
C THR A 414 3.81 -10.26 14.54
N PRO A 415 4.75 -10.78 13.75
CA PRO A 415 6.10 -11.03 14.23
C PRO A 415 6.72 -9.79 14.86
N PRO A 416 7.36 -9.92 16.03
CA PRO A 416 8.02 -8.79 16.67
C PRO A 416 9.15 -8.23 15.81
N ALA A 417 9.18 -6.92 15.62
CA ALA A 417 10.24 -6.21 14.92
C ALA A 417 11.08 -5.39 15.93
N PRO A 418 12.42 -5.45 15.87
CA PRO A 418 13.27 -4.60 16.70
C PRO A 418 13.00 -3.13 16.45
N LEU A 419 12.82 -2.35 17.51
CA LEU A 419 12.68 -0.90 17.46
C LEU A 419 14.04 -0.25 17.73
N ALA A 420 14.67 0.28 16.67
CA ALA A 420 15.91 1.04 16.82
C ALA A 420 15.61 2.44 17.37
N TYR A 421 16.30 2.85 18.43
CA TYR A 421 16.17 4.17 19.03
C TYR A 421 17.53 4.65 19.54
N ARG A 422 17.73 5.98 19.61
CA ARG A 422 18.98 6.62 20.01
C ARG A 422 19.06 6.87 21.51
N ASP A 423 17.96 7.30 22.09
CA ASP A 423 17.82 7.70 23.48
C ASP A 423 16.37 7.50 23.96
N ALA A 424 16.11 7.84 25.22
CA ALA A 424 14.80 7.66 25.83
C ALA A 424 13.69 8.49 25.15
N ASP A 425 13.99 9.70 24.74
CA ASP A 425 13.02 10.59 24.12
C ASP A 425 12.66 10.09 22.69
N ASP A 426 13.64 9.60 21.95
CA ASP A 426 13.44 8.97 20.65
C ASP A 426 12.61 7.67 20.76
N LEU A 427 12.84 6.87 21.83
CA LEU A 427 12.02 5.69 22.12
C LEU A 427 10.56 6.06 22.36
N VAL A 428 10.31 7.02 23.23
CA VAL A 428 8.97 7.52 23.56
C VAL A 428 8.27 8.04 22.31
N GLY A 429 8.99 8.83 21.49
CA GLY A 429 8.43 9.41 20.25
C GLY A 429 8.11 8.39 19.16
N LYS A 430 8.72 7.19 19.21
CA LYS A 430 8.51 6.11 18.22
C LYS A 430 7.40 5.14 18.58
N LEU A 431 7.06 5.02 19.87
CA LEU A 431 5.98 4.15 20.31
C LEU A 431 4.61 4.75 19.94
N ARG A 432 3.70 3.91 19.48
CA ARG A 432 2.35 4.31 19.07
C ARG A 432 1.33 3.77 20.07
N PRO A 433 0.84 4.61 20.99
CA PRO A 433 -0.20 4.21 21.94
C PRO A 433 -1.44 3.62 21.23
N GLY A 434 -2.00 2.55 21.78
CA GLY A 434 -3.14 1.83 21.21
C GLY A 434 -2.86 0.94 20.00
N VAL A 435 -1.67 1.03 19.41
CA VAL A 435 -1.30 0.28 18.19
C VAL A 435 -0.21 -0.75 18.47
N ASP A 436 0.86 -0.36 19.16
CA ASP A 436 2.02 -1.22 19.38
C ASP A 436 1.89 -2.05 20.65
N GLY A 437 2.00 -3.39 20.50
CA GLY A 437 2.47 -4.23 21.58
C GLY A 437 3.98 -4.08 21.71
N VAL A 438 4.50 -4.09 22.94
CA VAL A 438 5.92 -3.83 23.20
C VAL A 438 6.54 -5.00 23.95
N ILE A 439 7.64 -5.51 23.42
CA ILE A 439 8.53 -6.47 24.13
C ILE A 439 9.76 -5.72 24.58
N LEU A 440 10.08 -5.85 25.84
CA LEU A 440 11.29 -5.30 26.45
C LEU A 440 12.19 -6.45 26.89
N ARG A 441 13.49 -6.37 26.58
CA ARG A 441 14.48 -7.39 26.94
C ARG A 441 15.77 -6.74 27.46
N GLN A 442 16.26 -7.25 28.59
CA GLN A 442 17.61 -6.94 29.12
C GLN A 442 18.28 -8.24 29.62
N GLY A 443 19.21 -8.76 28.85
CA GLY A 443 19.82 -10.07 29.15
C GLY A 443 18.76 -11.19 29.12
N ALA A 444 18.67 -11.93 30.23
CA ALA A 444 17.69 -13.01 30.40
C ALA A 444 16.28 -12.51 30.82
N ARG A 445 16.15 -11.25 31.20
CA ARG A 445 14.86 -10.66 31.63
C ARG A 445 14.11 -10.13 30.46
N SER A 446 12.83 -10.48 30.35
CA SER A 446 11.96 -10.02 29.25
C SER A 446 10.51 -9.92 29.73
N ALA A 447 9.81 -8.93 29.24
CA ALA A 447 8.36 -8.81 29.43
C ALA A 447 7.72 -8.20 28.18
N THR A 448 6.43 -8.35 28.06
CA THR A 448 5.63 -7.72 27.00
C THR A 448 4.33 -7.16 27.54
N PHE A 449 3.85 -6.12 26.87
CA PHE A 449 2.47 -5.63 26.95
C PHE A 449 1.81 -5.66 25.58
N LEU A 450 0.57 -6.12 25.56
CA LEU A 450 -0.32 -6.04 24.37
C LEU A 450 -0.78 -4.61 24.14
N PRO A 451 -1.23 -4.26 22.92
CA PRO A 451 -1.74 -2.91 22.64
C PRO A 451 -2.88 -2.45 23.55
N GLN A 452 -3.73 -3.35 24.02
CA GLN A 452 -4.85 -3.02 24.92
C GLN A 452 -4.39 -2.42 26.25
N VAL A 453 -3.14 -2.64 26.67
CA VAL A 453 -2.60 -2.06 27.91
C VAL A 453 -2.48 -0.54 27.83
N TRP A 454 -2.41 0.02 26.60
CA TRP A 454 -2.42 1.47 26.42
C TRP A 454 -3.68 2.15 26.91
N GLU A 455 -4.82 1.46 26.97
CA GLU A 455 -6.07 2.00 27.54
C GLU A 455 -5.92 2.35 29.03
N GLN A 456 -5.12 1.54 29.74
CA GLN A 456 -4.86 1.75 31.17
C GLN A 456 -3.61 2.61 31.43
N LEU A 457 -2.64 2.56 30.51
CA LEU A 457 -1.37 3.28 30.58
C LEU A 457 -1.13 4.10 29.31
N PRO A 458 -1.88 5.18 29.07
CA PRO A 458 -1.86 5.90 27.79
C PRO A 458 -0.57 6.71 27.55
N ARG A 459 0.21 6.97 28.60
CA ARG A 459 1.48 7.69 28.46
C ARG A 459 2.64 6.71 28.27
N PRO A 460 3.47 6.86 27.22
CA PRO A 460 4.57 5.94 26.91
C PRO A 460 5.53 5.74 28.07
N GLU A 461 5.84 6.78 28.84
CA GLU A 461 6.75 6.68 29.99
C GLU A 461 6.19 5.76 31.08
N ALA A 462 4.91 5.95 31.45
CA ALA A 462 4.24 5.10 32.43
C ALA A 462 4.14 3.66 31.94
N PHE A 463 3.83 3.47 30.67
CA PHE A 463 3.76 2.16 30.03
C PHE A 463 5.11 1.44 30.09
N LEU A 464 6.22 2.12 29.75
CA LEU A 464 7.58 1.56 29.80
C LEU A 464 8.03 1.28 31.24
N ASP A 465 7.71 2.16 32.20
CA ASP A 465 8.00 1.96 33.61
C ASP A 465 7.34 0.68 34.14
N HIS A 466 6.05 0.49 33.86
CA HIS A 466 5.31 -0.71 34.25
C HIS A 466 5.79 -1.97 33.50
N LEU A 467 6.20 -1.82 32.23
CA LEU A 467 6.77 -2.94 31.47
C LEU A 467 8.12 -3.38 32.03
N CYS A 468 8.96 -2.43 32.46
CA CYS A 468 10.21 -2.72 33.17
C CYS A 468 9.96 -3.47 34.50
N LEU A 469 8.99 -3.00 35.30
CA LEU A 469 8.57 -3.69 36.52
C LEU A 469 8.15 -5.14 36.26
N LYS A 470 7.32 -5.33 35.21
CA LYS A 470 6.91 -6.68 34.79
C LYS A 470 8.06 -7.56 34.37
N ALA A 471 9.12 -6.99 33.79
CA ALA A 471 10.36 -7.70 33.45
C ALA A 471 11.28 -7.98 34.69
N GLY A 472 10.90 -7.54 35.89
CA GLY A 472 11.73 -7.62 37.08
C GLY A 472 12.90 -6.64 37.04
N LEU A 473 12.74 -5.52 36.34
CA LEU A 473 13.71 -4.44 36.25
C LEU A 473 13.26 -3.23 37.09
N ARG A 474 14.15 -2.26 37.27
CA ARG A 474 13.77 -0.97 37.86
C ARG A 474 12.85 -0.20 36.86
N PRO A 475 11.85 0.56 37.30
CA PRO A 475 10.93 1.25 36.42
C PRO A 475 11.63 2.07 35.33
N GLU A 476 12.64 2.85 35.71
CA GLU A 476 13.37 3.76 34.81
C GLU A 476 14.50 3.08 34.00
N ALA A 477 14.60 1.74 33.99
CA ALA A 477 15.71 1.03 33.33
C ALA A 477 15.75 1.35 31.82
N TRP A 478 14.62 1.57 31.19
CA TRP A 478 14.51 1.91 29.77
C TRP A 478 15.18 3.25 29.39
N ARG A 479 15.36 4.17 30.36
CA ARG A 479 16.02 5.47 30.12
C ARG A 479 17.54 5.37 29.97
N ARG A 480 18.13 4.23 30.33
CA ARG A 480 19.60 4.06 30.41
C ARG A 480 20.22 3.47 29.14
N GLY A 481 19.47 3.21 28.08
CA GLY A 481 19.98 2.78 26.77
C GLY A 481 20.45 1.31 26.67
N GLU A 482 20.33 0.50 27.72
CA GLU A 482 20.81 -0.90 27.73
C GLU A 482 19.69 -1.93 27.45
N ILE A 483 18.53 -1.47 26.94
CA ILE A 483 17.35 -2.30 26.76
C ILE A 483 17.07 -2.47 25.26
N GLN A 484 16.84 -3.72 24.86
CA GLN A 484 16.31 -4.03 23.53
C GLN A 484 14.78 -3.92 23.58
N VAL A 485 14.24 -3.15 22.66
CA VAL A 485 12.80 -2.99 22.48
C VAL A 485 12.40 -3.55 21.12
N SER A 486 11.34 -4.35 21.11
CA SER A 486 10.69 -4.78 19.88
C SER A 486 9.21 -4.43 19.96
N THR A 487 8.61 -4.10 18.83
CA THR A 487 7.17 -3.84 18.72
C THR A 487 6.49 -4.88 17.84
N TYR A 488 5.22 -5.12 18.09
CA TYR A 488 4.35 -5.96 17.27
C TYR A 488 2.95 -5.38 17.26
N GLN A 489 2.12 -5.84 16.35
CA GLN A 489 0.72 -5.44 16.25
C GLN A 489 -0.17 -6.64 16.44
N VAL A 490 -1.44 -6.39 16.71
CA VAL A 490 -2.46 -7.42 16.90
C VAL A 490 -3.59 -7.18 15.90
N VAL A 491 -3.92 -8.21 15.13
CA VAL A 491 -5.13 -8.27 14.32
C VAL A 491 -6.11 -9.15 15.06
N TYR A 492 -7.33 -8.67 15.30
CA TYR A 492 -8.36 -9.42 16.02
C TYR A 492 -9.61 -9.61 15.15
N PHE A 493 -10.28 -10.74 15.38
CA PHE A 493 -11.54 -11.11 14.76
C PHE A 493 -12.49 -11.56 15.84
N GLU A 494 -13.71 -11.06 15.82
CA GLU A 494 -14.75 -11.37 16.82
C GLU A 494 -15.98 -11.95 16.13
N GLU A 495 -16.75 -12.73 16.85
CA GLU A 495 -18.02 -13.22 16.34
C GLU A 495 -18.98 -12.04 16.06
N PRO A 496 -19.77 -12.12 14.96
CA PRO A 496 -20.75 -11.09 14.65
C PRO A 496 -21.72 -10.90 15.83
N SER A 497 -21.91 -9.66 16.25
CA SER A 497 -22.91 -9.31 17.26
C SER A 497 -24.30 -9.71 16.76
N GLY A 498 -24.91 -10.76 17.32
CA GLY A 498 -26.26 -11.19 16.95
C GLY A 498 -26.43 -12.65 16.55
N SER A 499 -25.42 -13.52 16.69
CA SER A 499 -25.56 -14.95 16.37
C SER A 499 -26.27 -15.78 17.45
N HIS A 500 -26.86 -15.13 18.44
CA HIS A 500 -27.72 -15.80 19.42
C HIS A 500 -29.15 -15.90 18.87
N SER A 501 -29.36 -16.79 17.90
CA SER A 501 -30.70 -17.20 17.49
C SER A 501 -31.32 -18.02 18.63
N SER A 502 -32.27 -17.44 19.31
CA SER A 502 -33.27 -18.16 20.09
C SER A 502 -33.92 -19.23 19.23
N SER A 503 -33.70 -20.46 19.56
CA SER A 503 -34.49 -21.62 19.16
C SER A 503 -35.16 -22.22 20.39
#